data_c2a26aa61efaed671148b3637f2a3fd2
#
_entry.id   c2a26aa61efaed671148b3637f2a3fd2
#
_cell.length_a   1.000
_cell.length_b   1.000
_cell.length_c   1.000
_cell.angle_alpha   90.00
_cell.angle_beta   90.00
_cell.angle_gamma   90.00
#
_symmetry.space_group_name_H-M   'P 1'
#
loop_
_entity.id
_entity.type
_entity.pdbx_description
1 polymer ?
#
loop_
_entity_poly.entity_id
_entity_poly.type
_entity_poly.pdbx_seq_one_letter_code
_entity_poly.pdbx_strand_id
1 'polypeptide(L)'
;MDLGLKGKKVLVTGSTKGLGRAIAETMLAEGASVAICARNAEEVAAAVAEMSKIGKVVGASVDAADPEALRAWVASSAEQLGGIDVYVHNTSGKP
;
A
#
# COMPACT_ATOMS: atom_id res chain seq x y z
N MET A 1 -18.30 -6.57 7.97
CA MET A 1 -18.03 -5.73 9.16
C MET A 1 -17.59 -4.35 8.72
N ASP A 2 -18.15 -3.35 9.32
CA ASP A 2 -17.77 -1.96 9.00
C ASP A 2 -16.70 -1.52 9.99
N LEU A 3 -15.47 -1.35 9.49
CA LEU A 3 -14.35 -0.91 10.31
C LEU A 3 -14.14 0.61 10.26
N GLY A 4 -15.06 1.34 9.62
CA GLY A 4 -14.93 2.78 9.48
C GLY A 4 -13.85 3.20 8.50
N LEU A 5 -13.48 2.33 7.57
CA LEU A 5 -12.39 2.58 6.64
C LEU A 5 -12.83 3.13 5.30
N LYS A 6 -14.13 3.22 5.07
CA LYS A 6 -14.63 3.73 3.79
C LYS A 6 -14.14 5.15 3.56
N GLY A 7 -13.50 5.36 2.42
CA GLY A 7 -12.95 6.67 2.06
C GLY A 7 -11.62 7.01 2.72
N LYS A 8 -11.11 6.15 3.58
CA LYS A 8 -9.79 6.40 4.19
C LYS A 8 -8.66 6.12 3.21
N LYS A 9 -7.54 6.76 3.44
CA LYS A 9 -6.35 6.63 2.59
C LYS A 9 -5.28 5.92 3.40
N VAL A 10 -4.85 4.76 2.90
CA VAL A 10 -3.97 3.86 3.64
C VAL A 10 -2.71 3.58 2.83
N LEU A 11 -1.56 3.71 3.47
CA LEU A 11 -0.28 3.32 2.88
C LEU A 11 0.23 2.07 3.59
N VAL A 12 0.66 1.07 2.80
CA VAL A 12 1.20 -0.18 3.35
C VAL A 12 2.53 -0.48 2.66
N THR A 13 3.60 -0.59 3.44
CA THR A 13 4.90 -1.00 2.88
C THR A 13 4.98 -2.53 2.84
N GLY A 14 5.79 -3.07 1.92
CA GLY A 14 6.00 -4.51 1.82
C GLY A 14 4.72 -5.27 1.54
N SER A 15 3.93 -4.82 0.58
CA SER A 15 2.53 -5.22 0.46
C SER A 15 2.20 -6.04 -0.80
N THR A 16 3.20 -6.61 -1.47
CA THR A 16 2.93 -7.44 -2.64
C THR A 16 2.63 -8.88 -2.28
N LYS A 17 3.00 -9.32 -1.10
CA LYS A 17 2.77 -10.70 -0.66
C LYS A 17 2.76 -10.76 0.87
N GLY A 18 2.34 -11.91 1.39
CA GLY A 18 2.33 -12.18 2.82
C GLY A 18 1.38 -11.30 3.60
N LEU A 19 1.79 -10.95 4.81
CA LEU A 19 0.96 -10.18 5.72
C LEU A 19 0.63 -8.78 5.18
N GLY A 20 1.60 -8.12 4.57
CA GLY A 20 1.36 -6.78 4.02
C GLY A 20 0.29 -6.79 2.95
N ARG A 21 0.30 -7.80 2.08
CA ARG A 21 -0.73 -7.93 1.05
C ARG A 21 -2.10 -8.21 1.66
N ALA A 22 -2.15 -9.08 2.67
CA ALA A 22 -3.41 -9.39 3.34
C ALA A 22 -4.01 -8.15 3.99
N ILE A 23 -3.17 -7.32 4.61
CA ILE A 23 -3.62 -6.06 5.20
C ILE A 23 -4.17 -5.13 4.13
N ALA A 24 -3.43 -4.96 3.03
CA ALA A 24 -3.85 -4.07 1.95
C ALA A 24 -5.18 -4.52 1.34
N GLU A 25 -5.32 -5.82 1.09
CA GLU A 25 -6.56 -6.34 0.50
C GLU A 25 -7.75 -6.18 1.44
N THR A 26 -7.51 -6.39 2.74
CA THR A 26 -8.58 -6.19 3.74
C THR A 26 -9.03 -4.74 3.78
N MET A 27 -8.07 -3.80 3.75
CA MET A 27 -8.40 -2.37 3.75
C MET A 27 -9.20 -2.00 2.51
N LEU A 28 -8.79 -2.51 1.33
CA LEU A 28 -9.52 -2.25 0.09
C LEU A 28 -10.94 -2.79 0.17
N ALA A 29 -11.11 -3.99 0.70
CA ALA A 29 -12.43 -4.61 0.81
C ALA A 29 -13.35 -3.80 1.73
N GLU A 30 -12.76 -3.07 2.69
CA GLU A 30 -13.52 -2.23 3.61
C GLU A 30 -13.75 -0.82 3.06
N GLY A 31 -13.37 -0.57 1.81
CA GLY A 31 -13.67 0.70 1.16
C GLY A 31 -12.57 1.75 1.22
N ALA A 32 -11.38 1.40 1.71
CA ALA A 32 -10.26 2.33 1.73
C ALA A 32 -9.59 2.40 0.36
N SER A 33 -8.90 3.50 0.11
CA SER A 33 -7.96 3.60 -1.01
C SER A 33 -6.58 3.28 -0.47
N VAL A 34 -5.79 2.50 -1.20
CA VAL A 34 -4.53 1.97 -0.69
C VAL A 34 -3.38 2.25 -1.63
N ALA A 35 -2.24 2.62 -1.07
CA ALA A 35 -0.98 2.69 -1.80
C ALA A 35 -0.08 1.58 -1.27
N ILE A 36 0.49 0.82 -2.19
CA ILE A 36 1.39 -0.28 -1.85
C ILE A 36 2.77 -0.03 -2.42
N CYS A 37 3.78 -0.63 -1.81
CA CYS A 37 5.12 -0.60 -2.37
C CYS A 37 5.87 -1.88 -2.01
N ALA A 38 6.84 -2.21 -2.85
CA ALA A 38 7.79 -3.29 -2.63
C ALA A 38 8.96 -3.04 -3.56
N ARG A 39 10.03 -3.78 -3.37
CA ARG A 39 11.25 -3.55 -4.16
C ARG A 39 11.12 -4.01 -5.62
N ASN A 40 10.38 -5.06 -5.87
CA ASN A 40 10.28 -5.64 -7.20
C ASN A 40 9.14 -4.99 -7.99
N ALA A 41 9.49 -4.25 -9.04
CA ALA A 41 8.51 -3.50 -9.83
C ALA A 41 7.48 -4.41 -10.50
N GLU A 42 7.90 -5.59 -10.95
CA GLU A 42 6.98 -6.52 -11.61
C GLU A 42 5.97 -7.09 -10.62
N GLU A 43 6.42 -7.39 -9.40
CA GLU A 43 5.50 -7.85 -8.35
C GLU A 43 4.51 -6.77 -7.98
N VAL A 44 4.96 -5.51 -7.91
CA VAL A 44 4.06 -4.40 -7.61
C VAL A 44 3.02 -4.25 -8.70
N ALA A 45 3.44 -4.28 -9.96
CA ALA A 45 2.50 -4.15 -11.08
C ALA A 45 1.46 -5.27 -11.07
N ALA A 46 1.88 -6.50 -10.81
CA ALA A 46 0.97 -7.64 -10.76
C ALA A 46 -0.02 -7.49 -9.59
N ALA A 47 0.49 -7.06 -8.43
CA ALA A 47 -0.36 -6.89 -7.25
C ALA A 47 -1.39 -5.79 -7.48
N VAL A 48 -0.98 -4.66 -8.07
CA VAL A 48 -1.90 -3.57 -8.38
C VAL A 48 -2.99 -4.05 -9.34
N ALA A 49 -2.60 -4.81 -10.36
CA ALA A 49 -3.57 -5.32 -11.34
C ALA A 49 -4.63 -6.20 -10.66
N GLU A 50 -4.21 -7.06 -9.74
CA GLU A 50 -5.14 -7.93 -9.03
C GLU A 50 -5.97 -7.17 -8.00
N MET A 51 -5.33 -6.32 -7.23
CA MET A 51 -6.00 -5.61 -6.15
C MET A 51 -6.94 -4.51 -6.64
N SER A 52 -6.70 -4.00 -7.85
CA SER A 52 -7.59 -2.98 -8.43
C SER A 52 -8.99 -3.53 -8.71
N LYS A 53 -9.14 -4.84 -8.73
CA LYS A 53 -10.46 -5.46 -8.83
C LYS A 53 -11.28 -5.31 -7.55
N ILE A 54 -10.60 -5.04 -6.44
CA ILE A 54 -11.27 -4.86 -5.15
C ILE A 54 -11.60 -3.38 -4.90
N GLY A 55 -10.67 -2.48 -5.22
CA GLY A 55 -10.87 -1.07 -4.97
C GLY A 55 -9.73 -0.24 -5.54
N LYS A 56 -9.65 1.02 -5.12
CA LYS A 56 -8.65 1.95 -5.63
C LYS A 56 -7.30 1.66 -4.99
N VAL A 57 -6.34 1.24 -5.81
CA VAL A 57 -4.99 0.95 -5.35
C VAL A 57 -3.98 1.55 -6.31
N VAL A 58 -2.90 2.09 -5.76
CA VAL A 58 -1.75 2.57 -6.53
C VAL A 58 -0.52 1.88 -5.95
N GLY A 59 0.53 1.78 -6.73
CA GLY A 59 1.74 1.10 -6.28
C GLY A 59 2.99 1.68 -6.89
N ALA A 60 4.12 1.43 -6.23
CA ALA A 60 5.42 1.87 -6.70
C ALA A 60 6.49 0.89 -6.24
N SER A 61 7.58 0.85 -7.00
CA SER A 61 8.76 0.08 -6.62
C SER A 61 9.60 0.96 -5.70
N VAL A 62 9.72 0.57 -4.44
CA VAL A 62 10.43 1.35 -3.43
C VAL A 62 11.15 0.39 -2.49
N ASP A 63 12.41 0.70 -2.22
CA ASP A 63 13.14 0.01 -1.15
C ASP A 63 12.83 0.74 0.16
N ALA A 64 12.03 0.11 1.01
CA ALA A 64 11.60 0.74 2.27
C ALA A 64 12.77 0.94 3.24
N ALA A 65 13.92 0.33 2.98
CA ALA A 65 15.12 0.56 3.78
C ALA A 65 15.85 1.85 3.37
N ASP A 66 15.44 2.46 2.26
CA ASP A 66 16.00 3.73 1.79
C ASP A 66 15.09 4.87 2.27
N PRO A 67 15.54 5.67 3.26
CA PRO A 67 14.65 6.69 3.83
C PRO A 67 14.21 7.76 2.83
N GLU A 68 15.06 8.13 1.89
CA GLU A 68 14.70 9.15 0.89
C GLU A 68 13.66 8.62 -0.08
N ALA A 69 13.85 7.37 -0.55
CA ALA A 69 12.89 6.74 -1.44
C ALA A 69 11.54 6.55 -0.75
N LEU A 70 11.59 6.17 0.53
CA LEU A 70 10.37 5.98 1.29
C LEU A 70 9.61 7.29 1.47
N ARG A 71 10.31 8.37 1.80
CA ARG A 71 9.67 9.68 1.94
C ARG A 71 9.05 10.16 0.64
N ALA A 72 9.74 9.95 -0.48
CA ALA A 72 9.24 10.34 -1.78
C ALA A 72 7.97 9.56 -2.13
N TRP A 73 7.94 8.27 -1.80
CA TRP A 73 6.77 7.44 -2.03
C TRP A 73 5.59 7.89 -1.18
N VAL A 74 5.83 8.21 0.09
CA VAL A 74 4.77 8.70 0.97
C VAL A 74 4.17 9.99 0.41
N ALA A 75 5.00 10.93 0.00
CA ALA A 75 4.53 12.20 -0.55
C ALA A 75 3.73 11.99 -1.84
N SER A 76 4.24 11.15 -2.74
CA SER A 76 3.58 10.87 -4.01
C SER A 76 2.25 10.15 -3.79
N SER A 77 2.21 9.20 -2.85
CA SER A 77 1.00 8.48 -2.53
C SER A 77 -0.05 9.39 -1.93
N ALA A 78 0.37 10.31 -1.06
CA ALA A 78 -0.55 11.29 -0.47
C ALA A 78 -1.21 12.13 -1.55
N GLU A 79 -0.44 12.55 -2.56
CA GLU A 79 -0.99 13.31 -3.68
C GLU A 79 -1.98 12.47 -4.48
N GLN A 80 -1.62 11.22 -4.78
CA GLN A 80 -2.47 10.36 -5.60
C GLN A 80 -3.77 9.98 -4.91
N LEU A 81 -3.72 9.79 -3.60
CA LEU A 81 -4.88 9.39 -2.83
C LEU A 81 -5.69 10.56 -2.28
N GLY A 82 -5.10 11.75 -2.25
CA GLY A 82 -5.74 12.91 -1.67
C GLY A 82 -5.54 13.03 -0.17
N GLY A 83 -4.53 12.40 0.37
CA GLY A 83 -4.19 12.46 1.79
C GLY A 83 -3.74 11.11 2.32
N ILE A 84 -3.43 11.05 3.60
CA ILE A 84 -3.04 9.82 4.30
C ILE A 84 -3.77 9.79 5.63
N ASP A 85 -4.51 8.72 5.89
CA ASP A 85 -5.17 8.51 7.17
C ASP A 85 -4.47 7.45 8.01
N VAL A 86 -3.91 6.44 7.35
CA VAL A 86 -3.28 5.31 8.04
C VAL A 86 -1.99 4.93 7.32
N TYR A 87 -0.94 4.69 8.07
CA TYR A 87 0.33 4.21 7.54
C TYR A 87 0.69 2.91 8.23
N VAL A 88 0.84 1.84 7.46
CA VAL A 88 1.23 0.54 7.99
C VAL A 88 2.63 0.22 7.48
N HIS A 89 3.58 0.16 8.41
CA HIS A 89 4.95 -0.17 8.06
C HIS A 89 5.16 -1.66 8.29
N ASN A 90 5.12 -2.41 7.20
CA ASN A 90 5.32 -3.85 7.23
C ASN A 90 6.66 -4.18 6.60
N THR A 91 7.55 -4.75 7.37
CA THR A 91 8.85 -5.17 6.86
C THR A 91 8.84 -6.67 6.63
N SER A 92 9.84 -7.16 5.90
CA SER A 92 9.96 -8.59 5.65
C SER A 92 10.23 -9.39 6.92
N GLY A 93 10.53 -8.72 8.00
CA GLY A 93 10.81 -9.37 9.26
C GLY A 93 12.16 -10.05 9.32
N LYS A 94 13.02 -9.80 8.39
CA LYS A 94 14.37 -10.36 8.42
C LYS A 94 15.21 -9.59 9.41
N PRO A 95 15.87 -10.29 10.33
CA PRO A 95 16.77 -9.63 11.24
C PRO A 95 17.96 -9.03 10.49
#